data_6493dee8ddbbb63ce732d9015e50e9c6
#
_entry.id   6493dee8ddbbb63ce732d9015e50e9c6
#
_cell.length_a   1.000
_cell.length_b   1.000
_cell.length_c   1.000
_cell.angle_alpha   90.00
_cell.angle_beta   90.00
_cell.angle_gamma   90.00
#
_symmetry.space_group_name_H-M   'P 1'
#
loop_
_entity.id
_entity.type
_entity.pdbx_description
1 polymer ?
#
loop_
_entity_poly.entity_id
_entity_poly.type
_entity_poly.pdbx_seq_one_letter_code
_entity_poly.pdbx_strand_id
1 'polypeptide(L)'
;MINSIDEIISSIRKGEMIIIMDDENRENEGDLVMASQFIKASDINFMASKGRGLICLTLTESKCKDLDLPLLKQSGGESSKETNFTVSIDAIK
;
A
#
# COMPACT_ATOMS: atom_id res chain seq x y z
N MET A 1 14.97 -14.59 7.98
CA MET A 1 15.34 -13.70 9.10
C MET A 1 14.53 -12.40 9.04
N ILE A 2 13.93 -12.04 10.16
CA ILE A 2 13.09 -10.84 10.23
C ILE A 2 13.92 -9.68 10.76
N ASN A 3 13.86 -8.55 10.07
CA ASN A 3 14.57 -7.36 10.48
C ASN A 3 13.87 -6.68 11.66
N SER A 4 14.63 -5.92 12.44
CA SER A 4 14.05 -5.16 13.54
C SER A 4 13.22 -3.97 13.01
N ILE A 5 12.34 -3.45 13.85
CA ILE A 5 11.53 -2.26 13.50
C ILE A 5 12.44 -1.07 13.18
N ASP A 6 13.51 -0.89 13.95
CA ASP A 6 14.43 0.23 13.72
C ASP A 6 15.12 0.14 12.36
N GLU A 7 15.50 -1.06 11.95
CA GLU A 7 16.09 -1.29 10.62
C GLU A 7 15.10 -0.98 9.51
N ILE A 8 13.85 -1.41 9.68
CA ILE A 8 12.77 -1.17 8.71
C ILE A 8 12.49 0.33 8.56
N ILE A 9 12.38 1.04 9.68
CA ILE A 9 12.16 2.49 9.66
C ILE A 9 13.32 3.19 8.97
N SER A 10 14.55 2.79 9.26
CA SER A 10 15.73 3.34 8.62
C SER A 10 15.70 3.15 7.10
N SER A 11 15.32 1.97 6.65
CA SER A 11 15.21 1.67 5.22
C SER A 11 14.15 2.53 4.54
N ILE A 12 12.98 2.68 5.15
CA ILE A 12 11.91 3.52 4.60
C ILE A 12 12.37 4.98 4.48
N ARG A 13 13.07 5.48 5.47
CA ARG A 13 13.60 6.86 5.46
C ARG A 13 14.63 7.10 4.36
N LYS A 14 15.33 6.07 3.96
CA LYS A 14 16.31 6.13 2.87
C LYS A 14 15.70 5.98 1.49
N GLY A 15 14.38 5.74 1.42
CA GLY A 15 13.70 5.53 0.15
C GLY A 15 13.84 4.11 -0.38
N GLU A 16 14.12 3.15 0.49
CA GLU A 16 14.25 1.76 0.09
C GLU A 16 12.89 1.06 0.16
N MET A 17 12.71 0.08 -0.71
CA MET A 17 11.52 -0.76 -0.71
C MET A 17 11.70 -1.87 0.31
N ILE A 18 10.66 -2.14 1.09
CA ILE A 18 10.68 -3.20 2.11
C ILE A 18 9.55 -4.18 1.85
N ILE A 19 9.60 -5.31 2.54
CA ILE A 19 8.53 -6.30 2.51
C ILE A 19 7.96 -6.39 3.92
N ILE A 20 6.65 -6.20 4.02
CA ILE A 20 5.92 -6.39 5.28
C ILE A 20 5.11 -7.65 5.15
N MET A 21 5.34 -8.59 6.08
CA MET A 21 4.60 -9.85 6.12
C MET A 21 3.51 -9.75 7.17
N ASP A 22 2.33 -10.19 6.81
CA ASP A 22 1.28 -10.29 7.78
C ASP A 22 1.36 -11.63 8.52
N ASP A 23 0.54 -11.80 9.56
CA ASP A 23 0.55 -13.01 10.39
C ASP A 23 0.15 -14.23 9.56
N GLU A 24 0.83 -15.36 9.78
CA GLU A 24 0.53 -16.60 9.10
C GLU A 24 -0.90 -17.10 9.41
N ASN A 25 -1.47 -16.66 10.52
CA ASN A 25 -2.84 -16.99 10.90
C ASN A 25 -3.87 -16.06 10.27
N ARG A 26 -3.43 -15.03 9.55
CA ARG A 26 -4.29 -14.12 8.82
C ARG A 26 -4.23 -14.45 7.34
N GLU A 27 -3.47 -13.71 6.55
CA GLU A 27 -3.35 -13.97 5.12
C GLU A 27 -2.03 -14.64 4.75
N ASN A 28 -1.03 -14.50 5.62
CA ASN A 28 0.32 -15.03 5.39
C ASN A 28 0.88 -14.56 4.05
N GLU A 29 0.67 -13.29 3.74
CA GLU A 29 1.12 -12.68 2.51
C GLU A 29 2.07 -11.54 2.79
N GLY A 30 2.94 -11.25 1.84
CA GLY A 30 3.87 -10.13 1.92
C GLY A 30 3.45 -9.01 0.99
N ASP A 31 3.68 -7.77 1.45
CA ASP A 31 3.45 -6.58 0.65
C ASP A 31 4.76 -5.86 0.40
N LEU A 32 4.96 -5.41 -0.83
CA LEU A 32 6.05 -4.49 -1.14
C LEU A 32 5.61 -3.09 -0.74
N VAL A 33 6.40 -2.42 0.08
CA VAL A 33 6.04 -1.12 0.66
C VAL A 33 7.19 -0.15 0.50
N MET A 34 6.87 1.09 0.16
CA MET A 34 7.86 2.14 -0.01
C MET A 34 7.20 3.49 0.30
N ALA A 35 7.97 4.43 0.85
CA ALA A 35 7.46 5.77 1.09
C ALA A 35 7.15 6.45 -0.25
N SER A 36 5.93 6.97 -0.38
CA SER A 36 5.45 7.51 -1.65
C SER A 36 6.27 8.70 -2.14
N GLN A 37 6.85 9.49 -1.22
CA GLN A 37 7.68 10.64 -1.59
C GLN A 37 8.93 10.27 -2.38
N PHE A 38 9.36 9.01 -2.32
CA PHE A 38 10.55 8.54 -3.03
C PHE A 38 10.23 7.70 -4.25
N ILE A 39 8.96 7.48 -4.55
CA ILE A 39 8.52 6.61 -5.64
C ILE A 39 8.97 7.16 -7.00
N LYS A 40 9.49 6.26 -7.82
CA LYS A 40 9.83 6.53 -9.21
C LYS A 40 9.09 5.54 -10.10
N ALA A 41 9.03 5.83 -11.40
CA ALA A 41 8.39 4.93 -12.35
C ALA A 41 8.98 3.52 -12.31
N SER A 42 10.30 3.41 -12.10
CA SER A 42 10.97 2.10 -12.00
C SER A 42 10.49 1.29 -10.80
N ASP A 43 10.15 1.97 -9.69
CA ASP A 43 9.65 1.29 -8.49
C ASP A 43 8.25 0.73 -8.73
N ILE A 44 7.39 1.51 -9.37
CA ILE A 44 6.05 1.06 -9.73
C ILE A 44 6.12 -0.12 -10.69
N ASN A 45 7.01 -0.03 -11.67
CA ASN A 45 7.22 -1.13 -12.63
C ASN A 45 7.70 -2.40 -11.92
N PHE A 46 8.58 -2.25 -10.93
CA PHE A 46 9.04 -3.38 -10.13
C PHE A 46 7.88 -4.03 -9.37
N MET A 47 7.05 -3.20 -8.73
CA MET A 47 5.88 -3.70 -8.00
C MET A 47 4.93 -4.46 -8.93
N ALA A 48 4.66 -3.90 -10.11
CA ALA A 48 3.76 -4.52 -11.07
C ALA A 48 4.33 -5.82 -11.63
N SER A 49 5.62 -5.84 -11.94
CA SER A 49 6.28 -6.99 -12.58
C SER A 49 6.55 -8.12 -11.60
N LYS A 50 6.97 -7.81 -10.40
CA LYS A 50 7.42 -8.79 -9.40
C LYS A 50 6.38 -9.07 -8.34
N GLY A 51 5.69 -8.04 -7.86
CA GLY A 51 4.66 -8.20 -6.84
C GLY A 51 3.38 -8.79 -7.40
N ARG A 52 3.00 -8.35 -8.59
CA ARG A 52 1.83 -8.86 -9.33
C ARG A 52 0.50 -8.73 -8.60
N GLY A 53 0.44 -7.82 -7.66
CA GLY A 53 -0.78 -7.54 -6.93
C GLY A 53 -1.33 -6.17 -7.26
N LEU A 54 -2.29 -5.75 -6.46
CA LEU A 54 -2.87 -4.42 -6.60
C LEU A 54 -1.90 -3.40 -6.02
N ILE A 55 -1.60 -2.36 -6.79
CA ILE A 55 -0.75 -1.27 -6.32
C ILE A 55 -1.65 -0.21 -5.69
N CYS A 56 -1.40 0.07 -4.42
CA CYS A 56 -2.24 0.96 -3.63
C CYS A 56 -1.43 2.12 -3.06
N LEU A 57 -2.05 3.28 -2.96
CA LEU A 57 -1.51 4.42 -2.23
C LEU A 57 -2.33 4.59 -0.96
N THR A 58 -1.68 4.61 0.20
CA THR A 58 -2.38 4.84 1.46
C THR A 58 -2.52 6.33 1.71
N LEU A 59 -3.72 6.76 2.02
CA LEU A 59 -4.03 8.17 2.25
C LEU A 59 -4.83 8.32 3.54
N THR A 60 -4.70 9.49 4.15
CA THR A 60 -5.54 9.85 5.29
C THR A 60 -6.97 10.14 4.81
N GLU A 61 -7.92 10.04 5.71
CA GLU A 61 -9.30 10.40 5.41
C GLU A 61 -9.39 11.85 4.94
N SER A 62 -8.66 12.75 5.59
CA SER A 62 -8.61 14.16 5.23
C SER A 62 -8.13 14.35 3.78
N LYS A 63 -7.08 13.65 3.39
CA LYS A 63 -6.55 13.74 2.03
C LYS A 63 -7.52 13.21 1.01
N CYS A 64 -8.23 12.13 1.33
CA CYS A 64 -9.26 11.57 0.46
C CYS A 64 -10.39 12.57 0.24
N LYS A 65 -10.78 13.32 1.27
CA LYS A 65 -11.80 14.36 1.14
C LYS A 65 -11.31 15.51 0.27
N ASP A 66 -10.07 15.93 0.46
CA ASP A 66 -9.47 17.01 -0.35
C ASP A 66 -9.43 16.64 -1.83
N LEU A 67 -9.18 15.38 -2.13
CA LEU A 67 -9.09 14.90 -3.51
C LEU A 67 -10.42 14.39 -4.05
N ASP A 68 -11.47 14.44 -3.24
CA ASP A 68 -12.81 13.96 -3.61
C ASP A 68 -12.79 12.48 -4.02
N LEU A 69 -12.19 11.67 -3.16
CA LEU A 69 -12.07 10.22 -3.37
C LEU A 69 -13.00 9.47 -2.41
N PRO A 70 -14.22 9.14 -2.85
CA PRO A 70 -15.14 8.39 -2.00
C PRO A 70 -14.72 6.92 -1.91
N LEU A 71 -15.13 6.28 -0.82
CA LEU A 71 -14.93 4.85 -0.66
C LEU A 71 -15.81 4.07 -1.64
N LEU A 72 -15.29 2.96 -2.13
CA LEU A 72 -16.07 2.03 -2.92
C LEU A 72 -17.13 1.39 -2.04
N LYS A 73 -18.33 1.22 -2.63
CA LYS A 73 -19.41 0.56 -1.95
C LYS A 73 -19.10 -0.94 -1.92
N GLN A 74 -19.05 -1.50 -0.71
CA GLN A 74 -18.78 -2.93 -0.55
C GLN A 74 -20.08 -3.71 -0.58
N SER A 75 -20.10 -4.78 -1.36
CA SER A 75 -21.22 -5.68 -1.40
C SER A 75 -21.05 -6.75 -0.33
N GLY A 76 -22.14 -7.06 0.40
CA GLY A 76 -22.11 -8.07 1.44
C GLY A 76 -21.80 -7.57 2.83
N GLY A 77 -21.62 -6.35 2.99
CA GLY A 77 -21.67 -5.47 4.14
C GLY A 77 -21.32 -5.90 5.55
N GLU A 78 -20.87 -7.08 5.81
CA GLU A 78 -20.64 -7.49 7.20
C GLU A 78 -19.18 -7.60 7.59
N SER A 79 -18.28 -7.38 6.69
CA SER A 79 -16.89 -7.68 6.98
C SER A 79 -16.15 -6.46 7.49
N SER A 80 -15.95 -6.41 8.80
CA SER A 80 -15.01 -5.50 9.42
C SER A 80 -13.57 -5.76 8.96
N LYS A 81 -13.36 -6.83 8.19
CA LYS A 81 -12.04 -7.22 7.69
C LYS A 81 -11.76 -6.72 6.29
N GLU A 82 -12.73 -6.14 5.63
CA GLU A 82 -12.55 -5.63 4.28
C GLU A 82 -11.74 -4.36 4.28
N THR A 83 -10.85 -4.25 3.29
CA THR A 83 -10.04 -3.06 3.11
C THR A 83 -10.90 -1.92 2.60
N ASN A 84 -10.70 -0.73 3.15
CA ASN A 84 -11.40 0.47 2.72
C ASN A 84 -10.77 1.04 1.47
N PHE A 85 -11.18 0.55 0.31
CA PHE A 85 -10.71 1.07 -0.96
C PHE A 85 -11.55 2.27 -1.41
N THR A 86 -10.87 3.25 -1.98
CA THR A 86 -11.55 4.35 -2.68
C THR A 86 -11.73 3.97 -4.14
N VAL A 87 -12.39 4.87 -4.90
CA VAL A 87 -12.37 4.76 -6.36
C VAL A 87 -10.93 4.82 -6.84
N SER A 88 -10.67 4.22 -8.00
CA SER A 88 -9.34 4.21 -8.59
C SER A 88 -8.93 5.60 -9.07
N ILE A 89 -7.63 5.85 -9.05
CA ILE A 89 -7.09 7.12 -9.56
C ILE A 89 -6.00 6.84 -10.58
N ASP A 90 -5.72 7.84 -11.37
CA ASP A 90 -4.61 7.78 -12.32
C ASP A 90 -3.92 9.14 -12.34
N ALA A 91 -2.69 9.16 -12.79
CA ALA A 91 -1.93 10.40 -12.82
C ALA A 91 -2.37 11.29 -13.98
N ILE A 92 -2.40 12.58 -13.72
CA ILE A 92 -2.60 13.57 -14.78
C ILE A 92 -1.25 13.83 -15.44
N LYS A 93 -1.22 13.73 -16.75
CA LYS A 93 0.00 14.03 -17.51
C LYS A 93 0.14 15.52 -17.74
#